data_303dfc32d8f2c7d06bc1f8442ea9e68b
#
_entry.id   303dfc32d8f2c7d06bc1f8442ea9e68b
#
_cell.length_a   1.000
_cell.length_b   1.000
_cell.length_c   1.000
_cell.angle_alpha   90.00
_cell.angle_beta   90.00
_cell.angle_gamma   90.00
#
_symmetry.space_group_name_H-M   'P 1'
#
loop_
_entity.id
_entity.type
_entity.pdbx_description
1 polymer ?
#
loop_
_entity_poly.entity_id
_entity_poly.type
_entity_poly.pdbx_seq_one_letter_code
_entity_poly.pdbx_strand_id
1 'polypeptide(L)'
;MHILFVNHAPIPVFAYGGTERVIWDLGKSLVRLGHRVSYLVPQGSHCDFAQVLAIREGVSWAEQVPADVDLVHFQFNPPDLAKLDRPYLMTQHGNSPEHAPLPLNTVFVSRNHAERHGSTEFVYNGLDWEAYGPVDFERPRPYVHFLGKAAWRVKNVQGAIDVAGDAGVQLMVLGGTRLNIKRGFRFTWSRRVSFAGMVGGQVKLDLLQGSRGLIFPVLWHEPFGLAVIESLYFGCPV
;
A
#
# COMPACT_ATOMS: atom_id res chain seq x y z
N MET A 1 11.52 23.03 -1.05
CA MET A 1 12.41 22.06 -0.40
C MET A 1 12.74 20.95 -1.37
N HIS A 2 13.90 20.31 -1.23
CA HIS A 2 14.26 19.09 -1.92
C HIS A 2 14.05 17.89 -0.96
N ILE A 3 13.10 17.03 -1.27
CA ILE A 3 12.72 15.88 -0.46
C ILE A 3 13.18 14.60 -1.15
N LEU A 4 13.96 13.77 -0.44
CA LEU A 4 14.41 12.46 -0.92
C LEU A 4 13.60 11.35 -0.27
N PHE A 5 12.83 10.60 -1.06
CA PHE A 5 12.21 9.37 -0.61
C PHE A 5 13.17 8.19 -0.73
N VAL A 6 13.28 7.38 0.32
CA VAL A 6 14.13 6.18 0.34
C VAL A 6 13.26 4.95 0.56
N ASN A 7 13.29 3.99 -0.39
CA ASN A 7 12.49 2.77 -0.31
C ASN A 7 13.24 1.55 -0.88
N HIS A 8 13.02 0.37 -0.28
CA HIS A 8 13.62 -0.90 -0.73
C HIS A 8 12.93 -1.54 -1.93
N ALA A 9 11.71 -1.14 -2.25
CA ALA A 9 10.98 -1.68 -3.36
C ALA A 9 11.05 -0.75 -4.59
N PRO A 10 11.04 -1.32 -5.81
CA PRO A 10 11.05 -0.52 -7.03
C PRO A 10 9.75 0.27 -7.21
N ILE A 11 9.85 1.39 -7.93
CA ILE A 11 8.71 2.24 -8.35
C ILE A 11 8.73 2.43 -9.87
N PRO A 12 7.55 2.62 -10.52
CA PRO A 12 6.19 2.48 -9.97
C PRO A 12 5.79 1.01 -9.81
N VAL A 13 4.71 0.77 -9.04
CA VAL A 13 4.12 -0.56 -8.90
C VAL A 13 2.69 -0.55 -9.47
N PHE A 14 2.45 -1.38 -10.49
CA PHE A 14 1.20 -1.37 -11.24
C PHE A 14 0.10 -2.30 -10.72
N ALA A 15 0.48 -3.42 -10.09
CA ALA A 15 -0.50 -4.43 -9.68
C ALA A 15 -0.70 -4.52 -8.17
N TYR A 16 0.36 -4.62 -7.38
CA TYR A 16 0.33 -4.76 -5.93
C TYR A 16 1.52 -4.03 -5.30
N GLY A 17 1.26 -3.20 -4.33
CA GLY A 17 2.26 -2.42 -3.61
C GLY A 17 1.56 -1.24 -2.94
N GLY A 18 1.08 -1.44 -1.71
CA GLY A 18 0.37 -0.39 -0.98
C GLY A 18 1.29 0.78 -0.67
N THR A 19 2.44 0.47 -0.09
CA THR A 19 3.46 1.46 0.28
C THR A 19 3.98 2.22 -0.94
N GLU A 20 4.32 1.51 -2.01
CA GLU A 20 4.89 2.10 -3.22
C GLU A 20 3.92 3.06 -3.91
N ARG A 21 2.61 2.74 -3.91
CA ARG A 21 1.58 3.66 -4.42
C ARG A 21 1.46 4.91 -3.56
N VAL A 22 1.45 4.76 -2.24
CA VAL A 22 1.42 5.92 -1.32
C VAL A 22 2.64 6.82 -1.54
N ILE A 23 3.83 6.25 -1.66
CA ILE A 23 5.07 6.99 -1.91
C ILE A 23 5.01 7.73 -3.25
N TRP A 24 4.52 7.07 -4.29
CA TRP A 24 4.35 7.65 -5.62
C TRP A 24 3.37 8.82 -5.61
N ASP A 25 2.18 8.62 -5.04
CA ASP A 25 1.12 9.62 -5.00
C ASP A 25 1.49 10.81 -4.11
N LEU A 26 2.18 10.56 -2.99
CA LEU A 26 2.71 11.61 -2.12
C LEU A 26 3.77 12.44 -2.85
N GLY A 27 4.74 11.79 -3.51
CA GLY A 27 5.78 12.48 -4.26
C GLY A 27 5.21 13.34 -5.40
N LYS A 28 4.23 12.81 -6.15
CA LYS A 28 3.52 13.55 -7.19
C LYS A 28 2.80 14.76 -6.63
N SER A 29 2.15 14.63 -5.48
CA SER A 29 1.46 15.72 -4.80
C SER A 29 2.44 16.79 -4.30
N LEU A 30 3.58 16.40 -3.77
CA LEU A 30 4.63 17.33 -3.33
C LEU A 30 5.22 18.12 -4.51
N VAL A 31 5.43 17.48 -5.66
CA VAL A 31 5.85 18.19 -6.89
C VAL A 31 4.80 19.20 -7.33
N ARG A 32 3.49 18.86 -7.29
CA ARG A 32 2.40 19.81 -7.57
C ARG A 32 2.39 21.01 -6.61
N LEU A 33 2.84 20.81 -5.36
CA LEU A 33 2.99 21.85 -4.35
C LEU A 33 4.30 22.69 -4.51
N GLY A 34 5.10 22.44 -5.55
CA GLY A 34 6.32 23.16 -5.84
C GLY A 34 7.57 22.67 -5.12
N HIS A 35 7.54 21.48 -4.53
CA HIS A 35 8.72 20.84 -3.96
C HIS A 35 9.50 20.07 -5.02
N ARG A 36 10.81 20.03 -4.89
CA ARG A 36 11.66 19.10 -5.63
C ARG A 36 11.64 17.75 -4.94
N VAL A 37 11.37 16.69 -5.69
CA VAL A 37 11.32 15.32 -5.19
C VAL A 37 12.35 14.46 -5.90
N SER A 38 13.03 13.60 -5.15
CA SER A 38 13.89 12.54 -5.66
C SER A 38 13.56 11.21 -4.96
N TYR A 39 13.83 10.10 -5.64
CA TYR A 39 13.67 8.76 -5.09
C TYR A 39 15.00 8.04 -5.09
N LEU A 40 15.42 7.50 -3.94
CA LEU A 40 16.52 6.55 -3.80
C LEU A 40 15.90 5.15 -3.65
N VAL A 41 15.93 4.38 -4.73
CA VAL A 41 15.17 3.14 -4.90
C VAL A 41 15.98 2.11 -5.69
N PRO A 42 15.58 0.82 -5.72
CA PRO A 42 16.31 -0.20 -6.48
C PRO A 42 16.47 0.13 -7.96
N GLN A 43 17.54 -0.38 -8.54
CA GLN A 43 17.81 -0.27 -9.98
C GLN A 43 16.62 -0.81 -10.80
N GLY A 44 16.33 -0.17 -11.95
CA GLY A 44 15.17 -0.49 -12.80
C GLY A 44 13.91 0.29 -12.44
N SER A 45 13.93 1.08 -11.37
CA SER A 45 12.87 2.05 -11.07
C SER A 45 12.89 3.23 -12.04
N HIS A 46 11.73 3.84 -12.27
CA HIS A 46 11.61 5.04 -13.10
C HIS A 46 10.50 5.95 -12.59
N CYS A 47 10.59 7.24 -12.90
CA CYS A 47 9.59 8.25 -12.56
C CYS A 47 9.64 9.37 -13.59
N ASP A 48 8.47 9.84 -14.04
CA ASP A 48 8.33 10.88 -15.06
C ASP A 48 8.27 12.30 -14.47
N PHE A 49 8.04 12.45 -13.18
CA PHE A 49 7.91 13.74 -12.49
C PHE A 49 9.02 14.02 -11.46
N ALA A 50 9.89 13.06 -11.17
CA ALA A 50 10.94 13.19 -10.16
C ALA A 50 12.22 12.44 -10.56
N GLN A 51 13.36 12.87 -10.01
CA GLN A 51 14.64 12.20 -10.22
C GLN A 51 14.65 10.85 -9.51
N VAL A 52 15.17 9.82 -10.17
CA VAL A 52 15.40 8.49 -9.59
C VAL A 52 16.89 8.25 -9.46
N LEU A 53 17.32 7.89 -8.25
CA LEU A 53 18.66 7.48 -7.90
C LEU A 53 18.66 5.99 -7.56
N ALA A 54 19.56 5.23 -8.17
CA ALA A 54 19.67 3.81 -7.87
C ALA A 54 20.42 3.59 -6.54
N ILE A 55 19.85 2.71 -5.70
CA ILE A 55 20.53 2.26 -4.47
C ILE A 55 21.84 1.58 -4.83
N ARG A 56 22.92 1.98 -4.16
CA ARG A 56 24.25 1.35 -4.23
C ARG A 56 24.37 0.34 -3.09
N GLU A 57 24.49 -0.94 -3.42
CA GLU A 57 24.65 -2.00 -2.43
C GLU A 57 25.96 -1.85 -1.66
N GLY A 58 25.95 -2.13 -0.36
CA GLY A 58 27.14 -2.03 0.52
C GLY A 58 27.55 -0.61 0.90
N VAL A 59 26.85 0.42 0.43
CA VAL A 59 27.09 1.83 0.80
C VAL A 59 26.05 2.25 1.83
N SER A 60 26.49 2.99 2.88
CA SER A 60 25.56 3.47 3.92
C SER A 60 24.49 4.41 3.32
N TRP A 61 23.32 4.47 3.94
CA TRP A 61 22.24 5.34 3.47
C TRP A 61 22.65 6.81 3.51
N ALA A 62 23.34 7.23 4.56
CA ALA A 62 23.83 8.61 4.71
C ALA A 62 24.75 9.03 3.56
N GLU A 63 25.64 8.14 3.08
CA GLU A 63 26.56 8.41 1.99
C GLU A 63 25.89 8.44 0.60
N GLN A 64 24.64 8.01 0.51
CA GLN A 64 23.87 8.03 -0.74
C GLN A 64 22.95 9.25 -0.85
N VAL A 65 22.81 10.04 0.21
CA VAL A 65 21.99 11.26 0.21
C VAL A 65 22.72 12.39 -0.52
N PRO A 66 22.14 12.97 -1.58
CA PRO A 66 22.73 14.14 -2.25
C PRO A 66 22.86 15.34 -1.30
N ALA A 67 23.91 16.15 -1.51
CA ALA A 67 24.21 17.28 -0.64
C ALA A 67 23.14 18.40 -0.65
N ASP A 68 22.32 18.47 -1.69
CA ASP A 68 21.26 19.46 -1.87
C ASP A 68 19.88 19.00 -1.39
N VAL A 69 19.80 17.87 -0.67
CA VAL A 69 18.57 17.37 -0.03
C VAL A 69 18.33 18.10 1.28
N ASP A 70 17.12 18.63 1.45
CA ASP A 70 16.68 19.30 2.68
C ASP A 70 16.08 18.33 3.70
N LEU A 71 15.39 17.27 3.24
CA LEU A 71 14.71 16.27 4.08
C LEU A 71 14.81 14.89 3.45
N VAL A 72 15.19 13.90 4.26
CA VAL A 72 15.16 12.48 3.86
C VAL A 72 13.95 11.79 4.46
N HIS A 73 13.10 11.19 3.61
CA HIS A 73 11.91 10.48 4.02
C HIS A 73 12.06 8.97 3.82
N PHE A 74 12.38 8.26 4.88
CA PHE A 74 12.52 6.80 4.88
C PHE A 74 11.17 6.11 4.96
N GLN A 75 11.03 5.00 4.22
CA GLN A 75 9.84 4.15 4.23
C GLN A 75 10.08 2.83 5.02
N PHE A 76 11.16 2.76 5.73
CA PHE A 76 11.61 1.67 6.58
C PHE A 76 12.57 2.21 7.63
N ASN A 77 12.88 1.42 8.67
CA ASN A 77 13.85 1.78 9.69
C ASN A 77 15.29 1.50 9.20
N PRO A 78 16.06 2.51 8.79
CA PRO A 78 17.45 2.30 8.33
C PRO A 78 18.39 2.08 9.52
N PRO A 79 19.43 1.23 9.38
CA PRO A 79 20.31 0.85 10.49
C PRO A 79 21.34 1.93 10.87
N ASP A 80 21.60 2.92 10.01
CA ASP A 80 22.71 3.86 10.11
C ASP A 80 22.29 5.34 10.22
N LEU A 81 21.08 5.61 10.75
CA LEU A 81 20.56 6.97 10.94
C LEU A 81 21.49 7.91 11.71
N ALA A 82 22.28 7.39 12.65
CA ALA A 82 23.22 8.20 13.42
C ALA A 82 24.32 8.86 12.56
N LYS A 83 24.55 8.38 11.34
CA LYS A 83 25.50 8.95 10.38
C LYS A 83 24.87 10.01 9.47
N LEU A 84 23.55 10.15 9.51
CA LEU A 84 22.84 11.11 8.66
C LEU A 84 22.95 12.52 9.25
N ASP A 85 23.49 13.44 8.47
CA ASP A 85 23.67 14.86 8.83
C ASP A 85 22.51 15.75 8.32
N ARG A 86 21.41 15.17 7.91
CA ARG A 86 20.23 15.84 7.37
C ARG A 86 18.99 15.56 8.23
N PRO A 87 18.01 16.48 8.25
CA PRO A 87 16.69 16.20 8.80
C PRO A 87 16.10 14.97 8.14
N TYR A 88 15.45 14.12 8.92
CA TYR A 88 14.78 12.95 8.39
C TYR A 88 13.40 12.74 9.01
N LEU A 89 12.58 12.01 8.27
CA LEU A 89 11.29 11.48 8.67
C LEU A 89 11.25 9.99 8.30
N MET A 90 10.60 9.17 9.09
CA MET A 90 10.33 7.77 8.76
C MET A 90 8.83 7.51 8.82
N THR A 91 8.27 6.93 7.77
CA THR A 91 6.89 6.41 7.82
C THR A 91 6.90 4.91 8.05
N GLN A 92 6.26 4.48 9.15
CA GLN A 92 6.06 3.08 9.46
C GLN A 92 4.78 2.58 8.78
N HIS A 93 4.92 1.79 7.70
CA HIS A 93 3.78 1.30 6.90
C HIS A 93 3.21 -0.03 7.38
N GLY A 94 4.01 -0.86 8.02
CA GLY A 94 3.64 -2.18 8.50
C GLY A 94 3.74 -2.30 10.02
N ASN A 95 3.27 -3.41 10.57
CA ASN A 95 3.48 -3.70 11.97
C ASN A 95 4.94 -4.06 12.22
N SER A 96 5.56 -3.42 13.19
CA SER A 96 6.84 -3.82 13.74
C SER A 96 6.65 -4.91 14.81
N PRO A 97 7.70 -5.70 15.12
CA PRO A 97 7.70 -6.52 16.33
C PRO A 97 7.39 -5.66 17.55
N GLU A 98 6.69 -6.23 18.52
CA GLU A 98 6.36 -5.54 19.76
C GLU A 98 7.66 -5.07 20.44
N HIS A 99 7.67 -3.82 20.90
CA HIS A 99 8.85 -3.16 21.50
C HIS A 99 10.11 -3.01 20.61
N ALA A 100 10.01 -3.20 19.29
CA ALA A 100 11.13 -2.87 18.41
C ALA A 100 11.42 -1.37 18.49
N PRO A 101 12.70 -0.94 18.74
CA PRO A 101 13.03 0.47 18.77
C PRO A 101 12.84 1.10 17.39
N LEU A 102 12.08 2.19 17.36
CA LEU A 102 11.86 2.97 16.16
C LEU A 102 12.56 4.32 16.29
N PRO A 103 12.98 4.93 15.17
CA PRO A 103 13.56 6.27 15.18
C PRO A 103 12.61 7.32 15.80
N LEU A 104 13.18 8.36 16.41
CA LEU A 104 12.40 9.42 17.07
C LEU A 104 11.39 10.10 16.13
N ASN A 105 11.80 10.35 14.86
CA ASN A 105 10.96 10.99 13.86
C ASN A 105 10.11 9.96 13.07
N THR A 106 9.53 8.99 13.78
CA THR A 106 8.63 8.00 13.17
C THR A 106 7.20 8.51 13.15
N VAL A 107 6.55 8.43 11.98
CA VAL A 107 5.14 8.72 11.77
C VAL A 107 4.42 7.43 11.36
N PHE A 108 3.27 7.18 11.95
CA PHE A 108 2.44 6.02 11.67
C PHE A 108 1.33 6.35 10.68
N VAL A 109 0.77 5.33 10.03
CA VAL A 109 -0.21 5.53 8.95
C VAL A 109 -1.66 5.60 9.43
N SER A 110 -1.89 5.46 10.76
CA SER A 110 -3.19 5.70 11.39
C SER A 110 -3.05 5.91 12.90
N ARG A 111 -4.07 6.50 13.53
CA ARG A 111 -4.13 6.67 14.98
C ARG A 111 -3.98 5.35 15.72
N ASN A 112 -4.78 4.35 15.39
CA ASN A 112 -4.69 3.02 15.99
C ASN A 112 -3.30 2.39 15.81
N HIS A 113 -2.65 2.60 14.65
CA HIS A 113 -1.31 2.12 14.41
C HIS A 113 -0.29 2.82 15.33
N ALA A 114 -0.36 4.14 15.49
CA ALA A 114 0.49 4.90 16.40
C ALA A 114 0.29 4.48 17.87
N GLU A 115 -0.96 4.44 18.35
CA GLU A 115 -1.31 4.06 19.71
C GLU A 115 -0.77 2.68 20.11
N ARG A 116 -0.85 1.69 19.22
CA ARG A 116 -0.28 0.35 19.44
C ARG A 116 1.25 0.31 19.55
N HIS A 117 1.92 1.35 19.09
CA HIS A 117 3.38 1.53 19.20
C HIS A 117 3.77 2.58 20.25
N GLY A 118 2.81 3.00 21.10
CA GLY A 118 3.05 3.99 22.16
C GLY A 118 3.32 5.40 21.63
N SER A 119 2.83 5.75 20.44
CA SER A 119 3.02 7.05 19.80
C SER A 119 1.68 7.76 19.57
N THR A 120 1.73 9.07 19.43
CA THR A 120 0.62 9.93 18.99
C THR A 120 0.80 10.43 17.57
N GLU A 121 1.98 10.22 16.98
CA GLU A 121 2.37 10.79 15.70
C GLU A 121 1.86 9.92 14.55
N PHE A 122 0.86 10.42 13.81
CA PHE A 122 0.34 9.71 12.64
C PHE A 122 -0.12 10.66 11.55
N VAL A 123 -0.07 10.16 10.32
CA VAL A 123 -0.69 10.77 9.14
C VAL A 123 -1.38 9.66 8.35
N TYR A 124 -2.66 9.81 8.08
CA TYR A 124 -3.38 8.83 7.25
C TYR A 124 -2.82 8.78 5.85
N ASN A 125 -2.70 7.57 5.30
CA ASN A 125 -2.31 7.41 3.90
C ASN A 125 -3.33 8.08 2.97
N GLY A 126 -2.82 8.80 1.97
CA GLY A 126 -3.58 9.35 0.87
C GLY A 126 -3.31 8.60 -0.44
N LEU A 127 -4.17 8.81 -1.41
CA LEU A 127 -4.03 8.33 -2.79
C LEU A 127 -4.37 9.48 -3.75
N ASP A 128 -3.85 9.42 -4.98
CA ASP A 128 -4.19 10.38 -6.04
C ASP A 128 -5.59 10.05 -6.60
N TRP A 129 -6.64 10.56 -5.93
CA TRP A 129 -8.03 10.26 -6.29
C TRP A 129 -8.42 10.71 -7.69
N GLU A 130 -7.74 11.69 -8.27
CA GLU A 130 -7.95 12.08 -9.66
C GLU A 130 -7.66 10.93 -10.64
N ALA A 131 -6.69 10.06 -10.31
CA ALA A 131 -6.36 8.88 -11.08
C ALA A 131 -7.40 7.76 -11.01
N TYR A 132 -8.36 7.84 -10.07
CA TYR A 132 -9.44 6.86 -9.92
C TYR A 132 -10.63 7.16 -10.84
N GLY A 133 -10.74 8.39 -11.33
CA GLY A 133 -11.81 8.83 -12.23
C GLY A 133 -13.20 8.91 -11.57
N PRO A 134 -14.23 9.24 -12.33
CA PRO A 134 -15.59 9.37 -11.82
C PRO A 134 -16.19 8.00 -11.44
N VAL A 135 -17.07 8.01 -10.44
CA VAL A 135 -17.80 6.83 -10.01
C VAL A 135 -19.17 6.81 -10.69
N ASP A 136 -19.47 5.70 -11.38
CA ASP A 136 -20.79 5.43 -11.94
C ASP A 136 -21.62 4.61 -10.94
N PHE A 137 -22.57 5.27 -10.26
CA PHE A 137 -23.46 4.64 -9.28
C PHE A 137 -24.62 3.88 -9.93
N GLU A 138 -24.94 4.15 -11.20
CA GLU A 138 -26.02 3.47 -11.93
C GLU A 138 -25.56 2.13 -12.55
N ARG A 139 -24.25 1.87 -12.56
CA ARG A 139 -23.70 0.62 -13.07
C ARG A 139 -24.19 -0.59 -12.26
N PRO A 140 -24.56 -1.72 -12.90
CA PRO A 140 -24.88 -2.96 -12.20
C PRO A 140 -23.74 -3.46 -11.31
N ARG A 141 -24.05 -3.83 -10.06
CA ARG A 141 -23.09 -4.30 -9.04
C ARG A 141 -23.44 -5.71 -8.56
N PRO A 142 -23.20 -6.76 -9.38
CA PRO A 142 -23.68 -8.11 -9.11
C PRO A 142 -22.92 -8.88 -8.04
N TYR A 143 -21.75 -8.41 -7.62
CA TYR A 143 -20.88 -9.13 -6.67
C TYR A 143 -20.39 -8.24 -5.53
N VAL A 144 -19.90 -8.90 -4.48
CA VAL A 144 -19.01 -8.30 -3.47
C VAL A 144 -17.57 -8.63 -3.82
N HIS A 145 -16.59 -7.87 -3.27
CA HIS A 145 -15.20 -8.15 -3.58
C HIS A 145 -14.35 -8.36 -2.31
N PHE A 146 -13.21 -9.01 -2.51
CA PHE A 146 -12.07 -9.04 -1.63
C PHE A 146 -10.90 -8.38 -2.35
N LEU A 147 -10.21 -7.45 -1.69
CA LEU A 147 -9.06 -6.74 -2.26
C LEU A 147 -7.83 -6.93 -1.37
N GLY A 148 -6.87 -7.72 -1.83
CA GLY A 148 -5.66 -8.00 -1.08
C GLY A 148 -4.93 -9.26 -1.55
N LYS A 149 -3.71 -9.47 -1.04
CA LYS A 149 -2.90 -10.64 -1.39
C LYS A 149 -3.50 -11.91 -0.78
N ALA A 150 -4.34 -12.61 -1.55
CA ALA A 150 -5.08 -13.80 -1.13
C ALA A 150 -4.18 -14.95 -0.60
N ALA A 151 -2.89 -14.96 -0.96
CA ALA A 151 -1.92 -15.90 -0.43
C ALA A 151 -1.47 -15.59 1.01
N TRP A 152 -1.73 -14.39 1.54
CA TRP A 152 -1.37 -14.04 2.91
C TRP A 152 -2.47 -14.47 3.87
N ARG A 153 -2.12 -15.35 4.81
CA ARG A 153 -3.08 -15.86 5.81
C ARG A 153 -3.76 -14.76 6.60
N VAL A 154 -3.03 -13.73 6.98
CA VAL A 154 -3.56 -12.59 7.75
C VAL A 154 -4.61 -11.78 7.00
N LYS A 155 -4.63 -11.82 5.66
CA LYS A 155 -5.68 -11.19 4.84
C LYS A 155 -6.96 -12.02 4.77
N ASN A 156 -6.89 -13.30 5.11
CA ASN A 156 -8.02 -14.20 5.32
C ASN A 156 -9.03 -14.28 4.16
N VAL A 157 -8.52 -14.51 2.95
CA VAL A 157 -9.42 -14.71 1.79
C VAL A 157 -10.40 -15.87 2.00
N GLN A 158 -10.03 -16.88 2.83
CA GLN A 158 -10.95 -17.98 3.14
C GLN A 158 -12.19 -17.47 3.87
N GLY A 159 -12.01 -16.63 4.90
CA GLY A 159 -13.15 -16.00 5.59
C GLY A 159 -14.04 -15.18 4.65
N ALA A 160 -13.45 -14.49 3.65
CA ALA A 160 -14.26 -13.81 2.64
C ALA A 160 -15.07 -14.78 1.76
N ILE A 161 -14.50 -15.94 1.42
CA ILE A 161 -15.16 -16.99 0.66
C ILE A 161 -16.32 -17.59 1.45
N ASP A 162 -16.10 -17.87 2.74
CA ASP A 162 -17.09 -18.47 3.63
C ASP A 162 -18.29 -17.51 3.83
N VAL A 163 -18.02 -16.25 4.18
CA VAL A 163 -19.07 -15.20 4.33
C VAL A 163 -19.88 -15.02 3.04
N ALA A 164 -19.23 -14.94 1.88
CA ALA A 164 -19.92 -14.81 0.60
C ALA A 164 -20.75 -16.08 0.26
N GLY A 165 -20.22 -17.26 0.65
CA GLY A 165 -20.92 -18.55 0.49
C GLY A 165 -22.19 -18.62 1.33
N ASP A 166 -22.11 -18.28 2.60
CA ASP A 166 -23.23 -18.26 3.55
C ASP A 166 -24.31 -17.25 3.14
N ALA A 167 -23.87 -16.08 2.66
CA ALA A 167 -24.77 -15.05 2.14
C ALA A 167 -25.35 -15.37 0.74
N GLY A 168 -24.87 -16.42 0.08
CA GLY A 168 -25.32 -16.80 -1.27
C GLY A 168 -24.95 -15.81 -2.38
N VAL A 169 -23.94 -14.96 -2.16
CA VAL A 169 -23.54 -13.88 -3.09
C VAL A 169 -22.32 -14.27 -3.92
N GLN A 170 -22.15 -13.61 -5.08
CA GLN A 170 -20.95 -13.74 -5.89
C GLN A 170 -19.78 -12.98 -5.24
N LEU A 171 -18.59 -13.60 -5.21
CA LEU A 171 -17.36 -12.98 -4.71
C LEU A 171 -16.33 -12.84 -5.84
N MET A 172 -15.83 -11.62 -6.03
CA MET A 172 -14.68 -11.32 -6.87
C MET A 172 -13.42 -11.11 -6.01
N VAL A 173 -12.42 -11.98 -6.16
CA VAL A 173 -11.15 -11.89 -5.44
C VAL A 173 -10.13 -11.15 -6.29
N LEU A 174 -9.76 -9.95 -5.86
CA LEU A 174 -8.71 -9.13 -6.46
C LEU A 174 -7.42 -9.31 -5.67
N GLY A 175 -6.50 -10.12 -6.20
CA GLY A 175 -5.19 -10.34 -5.58
C GLY A 175 -4.81 -11.78 -5.29
N GLY A 176 -5.16 -12.71 -6.16
CA GLY A 176 -4.76 -14.12 -6.04
C GLY A 176 -5.40 -15.03 -7.08
N THR A 177 -5.19 -16.31 -6.91
CA THR A 177 -5.67 -17.35 -7.82
C THR A 177 -6.48 -18.42 -7.10
N ARG A 178 -7.28 -19.17 -7.85
CA ARG A 178 -8.11 -20.27 -7.34
C ARG A 178 -7.28 -21.35 -6.64
N LEU A 179 -6.10 -21.65 -7.16
CA LEU A 179 -5.12 -22.55 -6.56
C LEU A 179 -3.98 -21.72 -5.94
N ASN A 180 -3.73 -21.89 -4.64
CA ASN A 180 -2.56 -21.35 -3.95
C ASN A 180 -1.75 -22.49 -3.33
N ILE A 181 -0.44 -22.52 -3.65
CA ILE A 181 0.51 -23.50 -3.12
C ILE A 181 1.69 -22.87 -2.37
N LYS A 182 1.93 -21.56 -2.58
CA LYS A 182 3.15 -20.89 -2.09
C LYS A 182 3.18 -20.62 -0.58
N ARG A 183 2.01 -20.43 0.05
CA ARG A 183 1.87 -20.09 1.49
C ARG A 183 0.77 -20.94 2.15
N GLY A 184 0.83 -22.25 1.96
CA GLY A 184 -0.18 -23.22 2.32
C GLY A 184 -1.09 -23.56 1.13
N PHE A 185 -1.55 -24.82 1.11
CA PHE A 185 -2.43 -25.30 0.05
C PHE A 185 -3.84 -24.75 0.24
N ARG A 186 -4.41 -24.17 -0.82
CA ARG A 186 -5.83 -23.81 -0.92
C ARG A 186 -6.30 -23.98 -2.35
N PHE A 187 -7.38 -24.72 -2.52
CA PHE A 187 -8.12 -24.80 -3.77
C PHE A 187 -9.59 -24.41 -3.54
N THR A 188 -10.09 -23.46 -4.31
CA THR A 188 -11.48 -22.95 -4.18
C THR A 188 -12.37 -23.62 -5.20
N TRP A 189 -13.27 -24.49 -4.75
CA TRP A 189 -14.21 -25.25 -5.60
C TRP A 189 -15.44 -24.42 -6.00
N SER A 190 -15.84 -23.44 -5.21
CA SER A 190 -17.07 -22.68 -5.42
C SER A 190 -17.09 -21.97 -6.78
N ARG A 191 -18.17 -22.17 -7.53
CA ARG A 191 -18.42 -21.46 -8.80
C ARG A 191 -18.85 -20.00 -8.59
N ARG A 192 -19.28 -19.63 -7.36
CA ARG A 192 -19.62 -18.25 -7.00
C ARG A 192 -18.40 -17.37 -6.74
N VAL A 193 -17.21 -17.95 -6.68
CA VAL A 193 -15.97 -17.24 -6.42
C VAL A 193 -15.15 -17.13 -7.70
N SER A 194 -14.92 -15.91 -8.14
CA SER A 194 -14.04 -15.58 -9.27
C SER A 194 -12.75 -14.93 -8.80
N PHE A 195 -11.67 -15.21 -9.48
CA PHE A 195 -10.34 -14.66 -9.16
C PHE A 195 -9.83 -13.85 -10.34
N ALA A 196 -9.56 -12.57 -10.11
CA ALA A 196 -9.02 -11.68 -11.13
C ALA A 196 -7.48 -11.67 -11.21
N GLY A 197 -6.81 -12.45 -10.33
CA GLY A 197 -5.35 -12.38 -10.22
C GLY A 197 -4.87 -11.13 -9.48
N MET A 198 -3.60 -10.79 -9.69
CA MET A 198 -3.01 -9.54 -9.18
C MET A 198 -3.31 -8.42 -10.18
N VAL A 199 -4.37 -7.68 -9.92
CA VAL A 199 -4.85 -6.60 -10.80
C VAL A 199 -4.44 -5.23 -10.29
N GLY A 200 -4.22 -4.30 -11.23
CA GLY A 200 -3.93 -2.89 -10.99
C GLY A 200 -4.50 -2.02 -12.10
N GLY A 201 -4.25 -0.71 -12.06
CA GLY A 201 -4.69 0.23 -13.08
C GLY A 201 -6.19 0.16 -13.36
N GLN A 202 -6.59 0.41 -14.60
CA GLN A 202 -8.00 0.48 -15.01
C GLN A 202 -8.78 -0.81 -14.73
N VAL A 203 -8.15 -1.98 -14.90
CA VAL A 203 -8.83 -3.27 -14.62
C VAL A 203 -9.27 -3.36 -13.16
N LYS A 204 -8.44 -2.93 -12.21
CA LYS A 204 -8.83 -2.87 -10.78
C LYS A 204 -9.97 -1.89 -10.56
N LEU A 205 -9.91 -0.71 -11.15
CA LEU A 205 -10.94 0.32 -10.99
C LEU A 205 -12.30 -0.16 -11.53
N ASP A 206 -12.31 -0.79 -12.70
CA ASP A 206 -13.52 -1.37 -13.30
C ASP A 206 -14.15 -2.46 -12.44
N LEU A 207 -13.32 -3.31 -11.83
CA LEU A 207 -13.79 -4.35 -10.92
C LEU A 207 -14.32 -3.77 -9.60
N LEU A 208 -13.74 -2.70 -9.09
CA LEU A 208 -14.27 -1.99 -7.91
C LEU A 208 -15.59 -1.29 -8.21
N GLN A 209 -15.72 -0.65 -9.36
CA GLN A 209 -16.97 -0.03 -9.80
C GLN A 209 -18.12 -1.04 -9.96
N GLY A 210 -17.83 -2.28 -10.38
CA GLY A 210 -18.81 -3.35 -10.52
C GLY A 210 -19.15 -4.05 -9.20
N SER A 211 -18.59 -3.64 -8.09
CA SER A 211 -18.83 -4.24 -6.77
C SER A 211 -19.83 -3.43 -5.94
N ARG A 212 -20.61 -4.13 -5.10
CA ARG A 212 -21.55 -3.54 -4.14
C ARG A 212 -21.02 -3.48 -2.70
N GLY A 213 -19.84 -4.08 -2.40
CA GLY A 213 -19.26 -4.08 -1.06
C GLY A 213 -17.94 -4.82 -0.99
N LEU A 214 -17.14 -4.47 0.02
CA LEU A 214 -15.88 -5.13 0.36
C LEU A 214 -16.10 -6.10 1.51
N ILE A 215 -15.63 -7.35 1.38
CA ILE A 215 -15.46 -8.26 2.52
C ILE A 215 -14.02 -8.17 2.98
N PHE A 216 -13.80 -7.69 4.22
CA PHE A 216 -12.47 -7.38 4.76
C PHE A 216 -12.19 -8.14 6.08
N PRO A 217 -12.10 -9.48 6.06
CA PRO A 217 -12.05 -10.33 7.25
C PRO A 217 -10.62 -10.53 7.77
N VAL A 218 -9.81 -9.48 7.81
CA VAL A 218 -8.40 -9.57 8.19
C VAL A 218 -8.19 -10.09 9.61
N LEU A 219 -7.16 -10.92 9.81
CA LEU A 219 -6.81 -11.57 11.09
C LEU A 219 -5.62 -10.89 11.78
N TRP A 220 -5.37 -9.66 11.50
CA TRP A 220 -4.29 -8.88 12.09
C TRP A 220 -4.74 -7.44 12.34
N HIS A 221 -3.95 -6.70 13.10
CA HIS A 221 -4.14 -5.26 13.21
C HIS A 221 -3.69 -4.60 11.91
N GLU A 222 -4.63 -4.30 11.04
CA GLU A 222 -4.32 -3.62 9.78
C GLU A 222 -3.82 -2.20 10.07
N PRO A 223 -2.62 -1.80 9.62
CA PRO A 223 -2.07 -0.49 9.94
C PRO A 223 -2.92 0.67 9.42
N PHE A 224 -3.47 0.56 8.20
CA PHE A 224 -4.33 1.57 7.61
C PHE A 224 -5.51 0.99 6.83
N GLY A 225 -5.25 0.09 5.87
CA GLY A 225 -6.30 -0.51 5.05
C GLY A 225 -6.63 0.27 3.78
N LEU A 226 -5.67 0.45 2.88
CA LEU A 226 -5.90 1.08 1.57
C LEU A 226 -7.08 0.46 0.82
N ALA A 227 -7.27 -0.87 0.92
CA ALA A 227 -8.41 -1.56 0.32
C ALA A 227 -9.76 -1.01 0.78
N VAL A 228 -9.86 -0.57 2.03
CA VAL A 228 -11.07 0.03 2.61
C VAL A 228 -11.38 1.36 1.95
N ILE A 229 -10.41 2.29 1.91
CA ILE A 229 -10.64 3.62 1.34
C ILE A 229 -10.86 3.56 -0.18
N GLU A 230 -10.16 2.66 -0.89
CA GLU A 230 -10.40 2.42 -2.32
C GLU A 230 -11.82 1.92 -2.58
N SER A 231 -12.31 1.02 -1.74
CA SER A 231 -13.68 0.50 -1.85
C SER A 231 -14.73 1.56 -1.53
N LEU A 232 -14.53 2.34 -0.47
CA LEU A 232 -15.40 3.44 -0.09
C LEU A 232 -15.47 4.52 -1.17
N TYR A 233 -14.37 4.81 -1.87
CA TYR A 233 -14.35 5.74 -3.01
C TYR A 233 -15.36 5.33 -4.09
N PHE A 234 -15.49 4.04 -4.38
CA PHE A 234 -16.47 3.51 -5.33
C PHE A 234 -17.87 3.26 -4.72
N GLY A 235 -18.13 3.74 -3.50
CA GLY A 235 -19.39 3.56 -2.81
C GLY A 235 -19.64 2.13 -2.34
N CYS A 236 -18.58 1.34 -2.15
CA CYS A 236 -18.68 -0.02 -1.61
C CYS A 236 -18.57 0.03 -0.08
N PRO A 237 -19.61 -0.28 0.69
CA PRO A 237 -19.51 -0.49 2.14
C PRO A 237 -18.56 -1.66 2.46
N VAL A 238 -18.09 -1.69 3.74
CA VAL A 238 -17.15 -2.70 4.26
C VAL A 238 -17.84 -3.56 5.31
#